data_e0ecd2465cba6ca0263eda9291cb2042
#
_entry.id   e0ecd2465cba6ca0263eda9291cb2042
#
_cell.length_a   1.000
_cell.length_b   1.000
_cell.length_c   1.000
_cell.angle_alpha   90.00
_cell.angle_beta   90.00
_cell.angle_gamma   90.00
#
_symmetry.space_group_name_H-M   'P 1'
#
loop_
_entity.id
_entity.type
_entity.pdbx_description
1 polymer ?
#
loop_
_entity_poly.entity_id
_entity_poly.type
_entity_poly.pdbx_seq_one_letter_code
_entity_poly.pdbx_strand_id
1 'polypeptide(L)'
;MEKKHLKILRNVRFFTAIVTLAMMAGLTSCKKTDDVPAKPIKYNFSAIPQKSLWLDVAKSQFIIAGTFQVDTIKLKEILETESGYLNFTLSIDSVLKGDLQSKELSFTKYIEKPLSSNDSNLFLLNGKKSIDFFIENPAGNGPLFMLGNIGNSLISKTEDTIKVIANEVKRQQEITDDKTFFSICPNDKNSARVKELIADMHIGTKANDAYIELEKMGFDAVPGIICQMDDRRELALKQISLENKNPDAWEAYSHYNPELVVDVLDAILDQIIGQNFGFIEDGGTEEKRANTVRAWRTYLWHAANDSLEQKQVFQETQKTAD
;
A
#
# COMPACT_ATOMS: atom_id res chain seq x y z
N MET A 1 -52.35 38.26 -25.78
CA MET A 1 -51.28 37.64 -24.95
C MET A 1 -51.81 36.61 -23.93
N GLU A 2 -53.07 36.54 -23.64
CA GLU A 2 -53.64 35.67 -22.56
C GLU A 2 -53.77 34.18 -22.92
N LYS A 3 -53.92 33.81 -24.21
CA LYS A 3 -54.14 32.40 -24.57
C LYS A 3 -52.91 31.48 -24.51
N LYS A 4 -51.67 32.04 -24.42
CA LYS A 4 -50.44 31.24 -24.30
C LYS A 4 -50.12 30.81 -22.85
N HIS A 5 -50.52 31.62 -21.88
CA HIS A 5 -50.29 31.28 -20.46
C HIS A 5 -51.18 30.14 -19.95
N LEU A 6 -52.37 29.98 -20.49
CA LEU A 6 -53.31 28.94 -20.04
C LEU A 6 -52.86 27.52 -20.49
N LYS A 7 -52.13 27.40 -21.59
CA LYS A 7 -51.59 26.13 -22.11
C LYS A 7 -50.42 25.61 -21.27
N ILE A 8 -49.59 26.51 -20.74
CA ILE A 8 -48.43 26.16 -19.91
C ILE A 8 -48.87 25.64 -18.55
N LEU A 9 -49.89 26.26 -17.91
CA LEU A 9 -50.43 25.84 -16.65
C LEU A 9 -51.14 24.48 -16.68
N ARG A 10 -51.72 24.11 -17.84
CA ARG A 10 -52.35 22.79 -18.01
C ARG A 10 -51.35 21.64 -18.11
N ASN A 11 -50.19 21.89 -18.74
CA ASN A 11 -49.11 20.89 -18.86
C ASN A 11 -48.36 20.68 -17.54
N VAL A 12 -48.20 21.69 -16.71
CA VAL A 12 -47.55 21.59 -15.39
C VAL A 12 -48.38 20.74 -14.44
N ARG A 13 -49.74 20.88 -14.47
CA ARG A 13 -50.62 20.05 -13.60
C ARG A 13 -50.64 18.58 -14.02
N PHE A 14 -50.47 18.26 -15.31
CA PHE A 14 -50.38 16.87 -15.77
C PHE A 14 -49.03 16.20 -15.40
N PHE A 15 -47.95 16.95 -15.40
CA PHE A 15 -46.65 16.44 -15.01
C PHE A 15 -46.56 16.13 -13.52
N THR A 16 -47.17 16.99 -12.66
CA THR A 16 -47.16 16.79 -11.20
C THR A 16 -48.02 15.57 -10.83
N ALA A 17 -49.09 15.27 -11.51
CA ALA A 17 -49.92 14.10 -11.25
C ALA A 17 -49.24 12.77 -11.63
N ILE A 18 -48.46 12.75 -12.71
CA ILE A 18 -47.71 11.54 -13.13
C ILE A 18 -46.52 11.27 -12.22
N VAL A 19 -45.84 12.29 -11.73
CA VAL A 19 -44.71 12.11 -10.77
C VAL A 19 -45.19 11.64 -9.41
N THR A 20 -46.37 12.09 -8.93
CA THR A 20 -46.94 11.63 -7.64
C THR A 20 -47.47 10.18 -7.74
N LEU A 21 -47.95 9.74 -8.89
CA LEU A 21 -48.40 8.37 -9.07
C LEU A 21 -47.23 7.39 -9.21
N ALA A 22 -46.11 7.83 -9.81
CA ALA A 22 -44.88 7.03 -9.87
C ALA A 22 -44.17 6.86 -8.52
N MET A 23 -44.29 7.84 -7.61
CA MET A 23 -43.77 7.72 -6.25
C MET A 23 -44.57 6.81 -5.34
N MET A 24 -45.89 6.62 -5.59
CA MET A 24 -46.69 5.68 -4.83
C MET A 24 -46.60 4.22 -5.30
N ALA A 25 -46.16 3.97 -6.52
CA ALA A 25 -45.95 2.60 -7.03
C ALA A 25 -44.61 2.01 -6.60
N GLY A 26 -43.67 2.82 -6.07
CA GLY A 26 -42.34 2.39 -5.63
C GLY A 26 -42.27 1.84 -4.20
N LEU A 27 -43.40 1.79 -3.46
CA LEU A 27 -43.43 1.31 -2.06
C LEU A 27 -43.84 -0.15 -1.94
N THR A 28 -43.71 -0.94 -3.00
CA THR A 28 -43.94 -2.38 -2.89
C THR A 28 -42.63 -3.13 -2.68
N SER A 29 -42.54 -3.62 -1.45
CA SER A 29 -41.73 -4.80 -1.08
C SER A 29 -40.23 -4.66 -1.16
N CYS A 30 -39.60 -3.93 -0.23
CA CYS A 30 -38.37 -4.44 0.33
C CYS A 30 -38.67 -5.81 0.97
N LYS A 31 -38.49 -6.89 0.22
CA LYS A 31 -38.21 -8.19 0.82
C LYS A 31 -37.05 -7.95 1.77
N LYS A 32 -37.24 -8.04 3.08
CA LYS A 32 -36.19 -8.34 4.01
C LYS A 32 -35.49 -9.60 3.45
N THR A 33 -34.37 -9.42 2.77
CA THR A 33 -33.42 -10.49 2.67
C THR A 33 -33.06 -10.79 4.11
N ASP A 34 -33.42 -11.97 4.60
CA ASP A 34 -32.98 -12.46 5.88
C ASP A 34 -31.44 -12.27 5.87
N ASP A 35 -30.97 -11.27 6.62
CA ASP A 35 -29.56 -11.03 6.84
C ASP A 35 -29.03 -12.23 7.62
N VAL A 36 -28.62 -13.27 6.87
CA VAL A 36 -27.79 -14.32 7.44
C VAL A 36 -26.53 -13.59 7.92
N PRO A 37 -26.27 -13.55 9.23
CA PRO A 37 -25.10 -12.84 9.73
C PRO A 37 -23.88 -13.41 9.03
N ALA A 38 -23.17 -12.58 8.28
CA ALA A 38 -21.94 -12.98 7.61
C ALA A 38 -21.02 -13.61 8.67
N LYS A 39 -20.47 -14.78 8.36
CA LYS A 39 -19.50 -15.41 9.27
C LYS A 39 -18.39 -14.42 9.57
N PRO A 40 -17.98 -14.27 10.83
CA PRO A 40 -16.89 -13.37 11.16
C PRO A 40 -15.63 -13.79 10.39
N ILE A 41 -15.03 -12.84 9.69
CA ILE A 41 -13.79 -13.04 8.95
C ILE A 41 -12.68 -13.24 9.98
N LYS A 42 -11.87 -14.30 9.78
CA LYS A 42 -10.68 -14.55 10.59
C LYS A 42 -9.46 -14.08 9.81
N TYR A 43 -8.72 -13.13 10.37
CA TYR A 43 -7.46 -12.67 9.83
C TYR A 43 -6.31 -13.49 10.42
N ASN A 44 -5.40 -13.93 9.57
CA ASN A 44 -4.21 -14.68 9.98
C ASN A 44 -2.93 -13.91 9.61
N PHE A 45 -2.60 -12.93 10.41
CA PHE A 45 -1.41 -12.09 10.19
C PHE A 45 -0.10 -12.89 10.32
N SER A 46 -0.07 -13.96 11.11
CA SER A 46 1.11 -14.81 11.27
C SER A 46 1.42 -15.69 10.05
N ALA A 47 0.46 -15.87 9.15
CA ALA A 47 0.66 -16.60 7.89
C ALA A 47 1.31 -15.74 6.80
N ILE A 48 1.39 -14.43 6.98
CA ILE A 48 1.97 -13.53 5.98
C ILE A 48 3.49 -13.72 5.94
N PRO A 49 4.05 -14.12 4.78
CA PRO A 49 5.48 -14.37 4.66
C PRO A 49 6.26 -13.05 4.78
N GLN A 50 7.47 -13.13 5.34
CA GLN A 50 8.38 -11.98 5.41
C GLN A 50 8.89 -11.52 4.03
N LYS A 51 8.89 -12.42 3.05
CA LYS A 51 9.28 -12.15 1.66
C LYS A 51 8.36 -12.89 0.71
N SER A 52 7.81 -12.18 -0.25
CA SER A 52 7.03 -12.76 -1.35
C SER A 52 6.93 -11.76 -2.49
N LEU A 53 6.67 -12.23 -3.70
CA LEU A 53 6.49 -11.34 -4.85
C LEU A 53 5.38 -10.31 -4.61
N TRP A 54 4.24 -10.74 -4.07
CA TRP A 54 3.12 -9.83 -3.83
C TRP A 54 3.48 -8.74 -2.80
N LEU A 55 4.29 -9.08 -1.80
CA LEU A 55 4.74 -8.12 -0.78
C LEU A 55 5.71 -7.09 -1.38
N ASP A 56 6.66 -7.54 -2.21
CA ASP A 56 7.59 -6.66 -2.92
C ASP A 56 6.84 -5.75 -3.89
N VAL A 57 5.85 -6.28 -4.62
CA VAL A 57 4.96 -5.48 -5.48
C VAL A 57 4.16 -4.47 -4.66
N ALA A 58 3.61 -4.86 -3.50
CA ALA A 58 2.83 -3.97 -2.64
C ALA A 58 3.69 -2.81 -2.10
N LYS A 59 4.89 -3.11 -1.61
CA LYS A 59 5.84 -2.12 -1.06
C LYS A 59 6.37 -1.15 -2.10
N SER A 60 6.48 -1.57 -3.35
CA SER A 60 7.08 -0.75 -4.40
C SER A 60 6.16 0.37 -4.85
N GLN A 61 6.68 1.56 -5.00
CA GLN A 61 6.02 2.65 -5.71
C GLN A 61 6.25 2.53 -7.21
N PHE A 62 7.46 2.10 -7.61
CA PHE A 62 7.82 1.87 -9.01
C PHE A 62 8.38 0.46 -9.18
N ILE A 63 8.03 -0.18 -10.29
CA ILE A 63 8.64 -1.43 -10.75
C ILE A 63 9.11 -1.21 -12.19
N ILE A 64 10.40 -1.33 -12.41
CA ILE A 64 11.05 -0.93 -13.65
C ILE A 64 11.79 -2.12 -14.23
N ALA A 65 11.59 -2.35 -15.53
CA ALA A 65 12.40 -3.28 -16.29
C ALA A 65 13.39 -2.50 -17.15
N GLY A 66 14.68 -2.84 -17.05
CA GLY A 66 15.72 -2.09 -17.71
C GLY A 66 17.05 -2.83 -17.85
N THR A 67 18.07 -2.08 -18.24
CA THR A 67 19.43 -2.60 -18.40
C THR A 67 20.40 -1.73 -17.62
N PHE A 68 21.15 -2.34 -16.70
CA PHE A 68 22.18 -1.66 -15.94
C PHE A 68 23.43 -1.36 -16.77
N GLN A 69 23.97 -0.17 -16.57
CA GLN A 69 25.27 0.25 -17.06
C GLN A 69 26.11 0.72 -15.87
N VAL A 70 27.29 0.14 -15.72
CA VAL A 70 28.23 0.44 -14.64
C VAL A 70 29.44 1.12 -15.22
N ASP A 71 29.92 2.19 -14.58
CA ASP A 71 31.21 2.78 -14.92
C ASP A 71 32.35 1.81 -14.53
N THR A 72 32.70 0.95 -15.47
CA THR A 72 33.71 -0.09 -15.26
C THR A 72 35.13 0.47 -15.14
N ILE A 73 35.40 1.68 -15.66
CA ILE A 73 36.69 2.34 -15.49
C ILE A 73 36.82 2.80 -14.04
N LYS A 74 35.83 3.53 -13.57
CA LYS A 74 35.77 4.01 -12.17
C LYS A 74 35.77 2.86 -11.17
N LEU A 75 35.08 1.77 -11.50
CA LEU A 75 35.08 0.57 -10.67
C LEU A 75 36.47 -0.04 -10.53
N LYS A 76 37.27 -0.11 -11.62
CA LYS A 76 38.64 -0.58 -11.56
C LYS A 76 39.53 0.34 -10.71
N GLU A 77 39.41 1.66 -10.88
CA GLU A 77 40.13 2.62 -10.04
C GLU A 77 39.84 2.42 -8.55
N ILE A 78 38.55 2.24 -8.17
CA ILE A 78 38.13 2.00 -6.78
C ILE A 78 38.73 0.69 -6.26
N LEU A 79 38.89 -0.32 -7.11
CA LEU A 79 39.50 -1.59 -6.69
C LEU A 79 41.02 -1.49 -6.51
N GLU A 80 41.66 -0.55 -7.14
CA GLU A 80 43.10 -0.24 -6.96
C GLU A 80 43.31 0.67 -5.74
N THR A 81 42.32 1.48 -5.37
CA THR A 81 42.33 2.36 -4.19
C THR A 81 41.58 1.71 -3.01
N GLU A 82 41.51 2.37 -1.85
CA GLU A 82 40.83 1.80 -0.69
C GLU A 82 39.32 2.05 -0.69
N SER A 83 38.86 3.11 -1.39
CA SER A 83 37.44 3.48 -1.44
C SER A 83 37.11 4.45 -2.54
N GLY A 84 35.81 4.63 -2.84
CA GLY A 84 35.35 5.64 -3.82
C GLY A 84 33.87 5.56 -4.14
N TYR A 85 33.41 6.55 -4.89
CA TYR A 85 32.03 6.59 -5.38
C TYR A 85 31.92 5.95 -6.76
N LEU A 86 31.03 4.97 -6.89
CA LEU A 86 30.71 4.31 -8.15
C LEU A 86 29.34 4.79 -8.64
N ASN A 87 29.32 5.26 -9.89
CA ASN A 87 28.08 5.62 -10.56
C ASN A 87 27.62 4.45 -11.45
N PHE A 88 26.31 4.23 -11.46
CA PHE A 88 25.66 3.29 -12.36
C PHE A 88 24.31 3.84 -12.79
N THR A 89 23.88 3.44 -13.97
CA THR A 89 22.65 3.90 -14.61
C THR A 89 21.79 2.71 -14.96
N LEU A 90 20.49 2.82 -14.74
CA LEU A 90 19.48 1.89 -15.24
C LEU A 90 18.78 2.55 -16.43
N SER A 91 19.09 2.07 -17.65
CA SER A 91 18.32 2.45 -18.85
C SER A 91 16.98 1.75 -18.83
N ILE A 92 15.89 2.52 -18.88
CA ILE A 92 14.52 2.03 -18.70
C ILE A 92 13.96 1.52 -20.01
N ASP A 93 13.57 0.25 -20.05
CA ASP A 93 12.88 -0.36 -21.20
C ASP A 93 11.35 -0.29 -21.02
N SER A 94 10.86 -0.49 -19.78
CA SER A 94 9.43 -0.38 -19.45
C SER A 94 9.22 -0.14 -17.97
N VAL A 95 8.12 0.54 -17.63
CA VAL A 95 7.61 0.73 -16.27
C VAL A 95 6.43 -0.20 -16.08
N LEU A 96 6.51 -1.11 -15.13
CA LEU A 96 5.47 -2.11 -14.83
C LEU A 96 4.51 -1.62 -13.73
N LYS A 97 4.98 -0.70 -12.86
CA LYS A 97 4.19 -0.04 -11.82
C LYS A 97 4.70 1.39 -11.62
N GLY A 98 3.79 2.32 -11.32
CA GLY A 98 4.06 3.74 -11.13
C GLY A 98 4.06 4.53 -12.45
N ASP A 99 4.15 5.85 -12.35
CA ASP A 99 4.28 6.77 -13.49
C ASP A 99 5.65 7.44 -13.46
N LEU A 100 6.56 6.96 -14.27
CA LEU A 100 7.92 7.49 -14.36
C LEU A 100 8.21 7.91 -15.80
N GLN A 101 8.45 9.21 -15.99
CA GLN A 101 8.68 9.80 -17.31
C GLN A 101 10.16 9.75 -17.75
N SER A 102 11.08 9.41 -16.86
CA SER A 102 12.50 9.30 -17.19
C SER A 102 12.78 8.08 -18.06
N LYS A 103 13.77 8.20 -18.93
CA LYS A 103 14.32 7.09 -19.72
C LYS A 103 15.47 6.38 -19.04
N GLU A 104 16.00 6.97 -17.99
CA GLU A 104 17.10 6.41 -17.22
C GLU A 104 17.05 6.88 -15.76
N LEU A 105 17.59 6.07 -14.88
CA LEU A 105 17.84 6.40 -13.47
C LEU A 105 19.32 6.27 -13.19
N SER A 106 19.90 7.28 -12.55
CA SER A 106 21.29 7.29 -12.12
C SER A 106 21.39 7.07 -10.62
N PHE A 107 22.34 6.26 -10.22
CA PHE A 107 22.62 5.91 -8.85
C PHE A 107 24.11 6.11 -8.55
N THR A 108 24.38 6.44 -7.29
CA THR A 108 25.76 6.53 -6.78
C THR A 108 25.86 5.69 -5.52
N LYS A 109 26.87 4.84 -5.45
CA LYS A 109 27.17 4.04 -4.26
C LYS A 109 28.59 4.27 -3.82
N TYR A 110 28.78 4.50 -2.52
CA TYR A 110 30.11 4.50 -1.92
C TYR A 110 30.57 3.05 -1.69
N ILE A 111 31.76 2.74 -2.16
CA ILE A 111 32.42 1.44 -2.07
C ILE A 111 33.64 1.59 -1.18
N GLU A 112 33.79 0.70 -0.21
CA GLU A 112 34.90 0.68 0.73
C GLU A 112 35.44 -0.76 0.87
N LYS A 113 36.75 -0.89 1.10
CA LYS A 113 37.38 -2.18 1.36
C LYS A 113 37.38 -2.51 2.86
N PRO A 114 37.24 -3.81 3.23
CA PRO A 114 37.09 -4.95 2.32
C PRO A 114 35.70 -4.95 1.66
N LEU A 115 35.67 -5.34 0.36
CA LEU A 115 34.42 -5.41 -0.37
C LEU A 115 33.43 -6.35 0.31
N SER A 116 32.21 -5.88 0.52
CA SER A 116 31.11 -6.75 0.92
C SER A 116 30.77 -7.74 -0.20
N SER A 117 30.11 -8.84 0.12
CA SER A 117 29.59 -9.78 -0.90
C SER A 117 28.67 -9.07 -1.92
N ASN A 118 27.94 -8.05 -1.46
CA ASN A 118 27.07 -7.25 -2.31
C ASN A 118 27.85 -6.36 -3.27
N ASP A 119 28.99 -5.80 -2.83
CA ASP A 119 29.83 -4.96 -3.68
C ASP A 119 30.53 -5.77 -4.75
N SER A 120 30.91 -7.01 -4.46
CA SER A 120 31.49 -7.94 -5.43
C SER A 120 30.52 -8.24 -6.59
N ASN A 121 29.21 -8.22 -6.34
CA ASN A 121 28.19 -8.46 -7.38
C ASN A 121 27.98 -7.27 -8.32
N LEU A 122 28.47 -6.06 -7.99
CA LEU A 122 28.34 -4.89 -8.86
C LEU A 122 29.02 -5.08 -10.24
N PHE A 123 30.09 -5.87 -10.29
CA PHE A 123 30.75 -6.22 -11.55
C PHE A 123 29.84 -6.98 -12.51
N LEU A 124 28.91 -7.75 -11.97
CA LEU A 124 27.99 -8.57 -12.76
C LEU A 124 26.78 -7.80 -13.27
N LEU A 125 26.63 -6.53 -12.87
CA LEU A 125 25.49 -5.71 -13.26
C LEU A 125 25.62 -5.13 -14.67
N ASN A 126 26.85 -4.85 -15.15
CA ASN A 126 27.03 -4.18 -16.42
C ASN A 126 26.42 -4.98 -17.59
N GLY A 127 25.49 -4.37 -18.32
CA GLY A 127 24.73 -5.01 -19.39
C GLY A 127 23.64 -5.98 -18.90
N LYS A 128 23.45 -6.15 -17.59
CA LYS A 128 22.41 -7.04 -17.05
C LYS A 128 21.03 -6.45 -17.25
N LYS A 129 20.15 -7.23 -17.86
CA LYS A 129 18.73 -6.94 -17.99
C LYS A 129 17.98 -7.43 -16.74
N SER A 130 17.32 -6.53 -16.04
CA SER A 130 16.65 -6.82 -14.79
C SER A 130 15.28 -6.15 -14.66
N ILE A 131 14.54 -6.62 -13.66
CA ILE A 131 13.34 -5.94 -13.15
C ILE A 131 13.66 -5.58 -11.70
N ASP A 132 13.47 -4.31 -11.37
CA ASP A 132 13.86 -3.74 -10.10
C ASP A 132 12.68 -3.02 -9.45
N PHE A 133 12.65 -3.08 -8.13
CA PHE A 133 11.60 -2.55 -7.28
C PHE A 133 12.13 -1.31 -6.56
N PHE A 134 11.40 -0.20 -6.65
CA PHE A 134 11.82 1.08 -6.11
C PHE A 134 10.76 1.71 -5.22
N ILE A 135 11.23 2.47 -4.24
CA ILE A 135 10.46 3.43 -3.47
C ILE A 135 11.02 4.83 -3.68
N GLU A 136 10.20 5.86 -3.51
CA GLU A 136 10.72 7.23 -3.44
C GLU A 136 11.57 7.42 -2.17
N ASN A 137 12.54 8.34 -2.27
CA ASN A 137 13.29 8.76 -1.10
C ASN A 137 12.33 9.33 -0.05
N PRO A 138 12.29 8.79 1.18
CA PRO A 138 11.43 9.30 2.24
C PRO A 138 11.63 10.79 2.52
N ALA A 139 12.86 11.30 2.33
CA ALA A 139 13.17 12.73 2.49
C ALA A 139 12.61 13.63 1.37
N GLY A 140 11.94 13.07 0.36
CA GLY A 140 11.23 13.83 -0.69
C GLY A 140 12.13 14.47 -1.77
N ASN A 141 13.43 14.56 -1.54
CA ASN A 141 14.38 15.29 -2.38
C ASN A 141 15.52 14.37 -2.81
N GLY A 142 15.31 13.47 -3.75
CA GLY A 142 16.42 12.63 -4.17
C GLY A 142 16.04 11.45 -5.04
N PRO A 143 17.05 10.66 -5.43
CA PRO A 143 16.82 9.50 -6.27
C PRO A 143 15.93 8.44 -5.58
N LEU A 144 15.30 7.61 -6.40
CA LEU A 144 14.57 6.44 -5.94
C LEU A 144 15.51 5.49 -5.17
N PHE A 145 14.99 4.86 -4.13
CA PHE A 145 15.69 3.77 -3.45
C PHE A 145 15.21 2.43 -3.96
N MET A 146 16.15 1.53 -4.25
CA MET A 146 15.80 0.14 -4.53
C MET A 146 15.32 -0.56 -3.25
N LEU A 147 14.25 -1.33 -3.36
CA LEU A 147 13.85 -2.28 -2.33
C LEU A 147 14.83 -3.45 -2.34
N GLY A 148 15.74 -3.45 -1.38
CA GLY A 148 16.79 -4.45 -1.26
C GLY A 148 18.17 -3.95 -1.71
N ASN A 149 19.19 -4.77 -1.45
CA ASN A 149 20.55 -4.43 -1.84
C ASN A 149 20.76 -4.63 -3.35
N ILE A 150 21.37 -3.65 -3.99
CA ILE A 150 21.82 -3.74 -5.38
C ILE A 150 22.62 -5.04 -5.56
N GLY A 151 22.19 -5.88 -6.48
CA GLY A 151 22.86 -7.15 -6.80
C GLY A 151 22.23 -8.41 -6.21
N ASN A 152 21.46 -8.31 -5.11
CA ASN A 152 20.85 -9.50 -4.48
C ASN A 152 19.35 -9.68 -4.77
N SER A 153 18.66 -8.64 -5.20
CA SER A 153 17.21 -8.64 -5.45
C SER A 153 16.83 -8.47 -6.92
N LEU A 154 17.82 -8.58 -7.83
CA LEU A 154 17.58 -8.41 -9.24
C LEU A 154 16.84 -9.62 -9.82
N ILE A 155 15.61 -9.40 -10.25
CA ILE A 155 14.88 -10.40 -11.04
C ILE A 155 15.34 -10.30 -12.49
N SER A 156 15.75 -11.43 -13.08
CA SER A 156 16.11 -11.46 -14.49
C SER A 156 14.94 -11.04 -15.36
N LYS A 157 15.15 -10.08 -16.26
CA LYS A 157 14.15 -9.62 -17.21
C LYS A 157 13.95 -10.66 -18.30
N THR A 158 12.86 -11.42 -18.20
CA THR A 158 12.34 -12.29 -19.24
C THR A 158 10.88 -11.91 -19.53
N GLU A 159 10.34 -12.37 -20.65
CA GLU A 159 8.92 -12.14 -20.96
C GLU A 159 8.01 -12.75 -19.87
N ASP A 160 8.36 -13.93 -19.36
CA ASP A 160 7.60 -14.60 -18.31
C ASP A 160 7.63 -13.83 -17.00
N THR A 161 8.80 -13.35 -16.57
CA THR A 161 8.91 -12.56 -15.33
C THR A 161 8.17 -11.23 -15.43
N ILE A 162 8.24 -10.54 -16.57
CA ILE A 162 7.45 -9.33 -16.83
C ILE A 162 5.96 -9.62 -16.70
N LYS A 163 5.48 -10.69 -17.34
CA LYS A 163 4.08 -11.09 -17.32
C LYS A 163 3.60 -11.45 -15.90
N VAL A 164 4.40 -12.20 -15.15
CA VAL A 164 4.07 -12.57 -13.76
C VAL A 164 3.93 -11.32 -12.89
N ILE A 165 4.87 -10.37 -12.98
CA ILE A 165 4.82 -9.13 -12.19
C ILE A 165 3.66 -8.24 -12.62
N ALA A 166 3.44 -8.06 -13.92
CA ALA A 166 2.32 -7.27 -14.44
C ALA A 166 0.96 -7.83 -13.99
N ASN A 167 0.82 -9.17 -13.99
CA ASN A 167 -0.37 -9.83 -13.49
C ASN A 167 -0.58 -9.59 -11.99
N GLU A 168 0.51 -9.62 -11.19
CA GLU A 168 0.41 -9.33 -9.76
C GLU A 168 0.04 -7.86 -9.49
N VAL A 169 0.62 -6.92 -10.23
CA VAL A 169 0.23 -5.49 -10.14
C VAL A 169 -1.26 -5.33 -10.44
N LYS A 170 -1.76 -5.95 -11.51
CA LYS A 170 -3.19 -5.92 -11.87
C LYS A 170 -4.05 -6.58 -10.79
N ARG A 171 -3.64 -7.76 -10.28
CA ARG A 171 -4.34 -8.46 -9.21
C ARG A 171 -4.50 -7.57 -7.98
N GLN A 172 -3.45 -6.87 -7.55
CA GLN A 172 -3.53 -5.95 -6.41
C GLN A 172 -4.49 -4.78 -6.65
N GLN A 173 -4.58 -4.28 -7.87
CA GLN A 173 -5.58 -3.26 -8.21
C GLN A 173 -7.01 -3.81 -8.08
N GLU A 174 -7.25 -5.03 -8.55
CA GLU A 174 -8.56 -5.68 -8.52
C GLU A 174 -9.03 -6.00 -7.08
N ILE A 175 -8.14 -6.55 -6.24
CA ILE A 175 -8.49 -6.90 -4.85
C ILE A 175 -8.63 -5.69 -3.94
N THR A 176 -8.05 -4.57 -4.30
CA THR A 176 -8.15 -3.30 -3.55
C THR A 176 -9.22 -2.37 -4.11
N ASP A 177 -9.95 -2.78 -5.15
CA ASP A 177 -11.18 -2.11 -5.57
C ASP A 177 -12.17 -2.03 -4.41
N ASP A 178 -12.80 -0.88 -4.23
CA ASP A 178 -13.64 -0.60 -3.06
C ASP A 178 -14.72 -1.66 -2.81
N LYS A 179 -15.35 -2.20 -3.87
CA LYS A 179 -16.39 -3.22 -3.72
C LYS A 179 -15.82 -4.53 -3.19
N THR A 180 -14.66 -4.94 -3.71
CA THR A 180 -14.00 -6.17 -3.29
C THR A 180 -13.43 -6.01 -1.90
N PHE A 181 -12.73 -4.91 -1.65
CA PHE A 181 -12.05 -4.67 -0.40
C PHE A 181 -13.00 -4.50 0.79
N PHE A 182 -14.01 -3.64 0.69
CA PHE A 182 -14.92 -3.40 1.82
C PHE A 182 -15.78 -4.60 2.18
N SER A 183 -15.87 -5.62 1.32
CA SER A 183 -16.53 -6.88 1.66
C SER A 183 -15.80 -7.67 2.76
N ILE A 184 -14.51 -7.42 2.95
CA ILE A 184 -13.70 -8.06 3.99
C ILE A 184 -13.51 -7.17 5.23
N CYS A 185 -14.05 -5.96 5.26
CA CYS A 185 -13.96 -5.10 6.45
C CYS A 185 -14.86 -5.61 7.56
N PRO A 186 -14.34 -5.72 8.80
CA PRO A 186 -15.12 -6.23 9.90
C PRO A 186 -16.18 -5.24 10.35
N ASN A 187 -17.31 -5.77 10.85
CA ASN A 187 -18.34 -4.99 11.49
C ASN A 187 -18.58 -5.55 12.90
N ASP A 188 -17.59 -5.42 13.76
CA ASP A 188 -17.55 -5.92 15.12
C ASP A 188 -17.26 -4.81 16.13
N LYS A 189 -17.17 -5.18 17.40
CA LYS A 189 -16.92 -4.26 18.51
C LYS A 189 -15.57 -3.53 18.37
N ASN A 190 -14.52 -4.23 17.91
CA ASN A 190 -13.20 -3.63 17.74
C ASN A 190 -13.20 -2.58 16.64
N SER A 191 -13.84 -2.89 15.51
CA SER A 191 -14.00 -1.93 14.39
C SER A 191 -14.81 -0.70 14.79
N ALA A 192 -15.85 -0.87 15.60
CA ALA A 192 -16.61 0.26 16.14
C ALA A 192 -15.73 1.14 17.02
N ARG A 193 -14.92 0.53 17.90
CA ARG A 193 -13.99 1.26 18.76
C ARG A 193 -12.92 2.00 17.98
N VAL A 194 -12.33 1.37 16.94
CA VAL A 194 -11.37 2.01 16.04
C VAL A 194 -11.97 3.27 15.39
N LYS A 195 -13.23 3.20 14.91
CA LYS A 195 -13.90 4.37 14.32
C LYS A 195 -14.08 5.52 15.32
N GLU A 196 -14.43 5.22 16.58
CA GLU A 196 -14.54 6.21 17.64
C GLU A 196 -13.20 6.88 17.91
N LEU A 197 -12.12 6.10 18.04
CA LEU A 197 -10.79 6.62 18.29
C LEU A 197 -10.28 7.49 17.13
N ILE A 198 -10.51 7.08 15.89
CA ILE A 198 -10.18 7.89 14.71
C ILE A 198 -10.98 9.21 14.70
N ALA A 199 -12.24 9.20 15.12
CA ALA A 199 -13.01 10.42 15.26
C ALA A 199 -12.45 11.34 16.36
N ASP A 200 -11.89 10.80 17.44
CA ASP A 200 -11.28 11.55 18.53
C ASP A 200 -9.93 12.21 18.13
N MET A 201 -9.26 11.76 17.07
CA MET A 201 -8.01 12.36 16.54
C MET A 201 -8.16 13.83 16.12
N HIS A 202 -9.38 14.29 15.84
CA HIS A 202 -9.68 15.69 15.50
C HIS A 202 -9.92 16.59 16.73
N ILE A 203 -9.92 16.00 17.92
CA ILE A 203 -10.20 16.71 19.18
C ILE A 203 -8.89 16.81 19.97
N GLY A 204 -8.28 18.00 20.02
CA GLY A 204 -6.94 18.17 20.59
C GLY A 204 -6.73 17.59 21.98
N THR A 205 -7.76 17.60 22.84
CA THR A 205 -7.70 17.04 24.20
C THR A 205 -7.80 15.51 24.24
N LYS A 206 -8.20 14.85 23.13
CA LYS A 206 -8.41 13.41 23.04
C LYS A 206 -7.45 12.70 22.08
N ALA A 207 -6.84 13.45 21.16
CA ALA A 207 -6.07 12.90 20.05
C ALA A 207 -4.93 12.00 20.55
N ASN A 208 -4.17 12.45 21.56
CA ASN A 208 -3.06 11.67 22.09
C ASN A 208 -3.52 10.34 22.72
N ASP A 209 -4.61 10.36 23.48
CA ASP A 209 -5.16 9.14 24.08
C ASP A 209 -5.67 8.17 23.01
N ALA A 210 -6.25 8.71 21.91
CA ALA A 210 -6.70 7.92 20.78
C ALA A 210 -5.54 7.18 20.08
N TYR A 211 -4.40 7.84 19.88
CA TYR A 211 -3.21 7.20 19.30
C TYR A 211 -2.69 6.07 20.17
N ILE A 212 -2.53 6.32 21.47
CA ILE A 212 -2.04 5.34 22.43
C ILE A 212 -2.99 4.15 22.54
N GLU A 213 -4.30 4.39 22.54
CA GLU A 213 -5.28 3.31 22.66
C GLU A 213 -5.30 2.44 21.39
N LEU A 214 -5.25 3.02 20.18
CA LEU A 214 -5.16 2.25 18.94
C LEU A 214 -3.91 1.37 18.91
N GLU A 215 -2.76 1.92 19.33
CA GLU A 215 -1.52 1.15 19.42
C GLU A 215 -1.65 -0.01 20.43
N LYS A 216 -2.25 0.23 21.59
CA LYS A 216 -2.48 -0.80 22.63
C LYS A 216 -3.44 -1.91 22.19
N MET A 217 -4.41 -1.61 21.32
CA MET A 217 -5.30 -2.62 20.76
C MET A 217 -4.54 -3.64 19.91
N GLY A 218 -3.36 -3.27 19.38
CA GLY A 218 -2.50 -4.17 18.62
C GLY A 218 -3.21 -4.77 17.40
N PHE A 219 -2.99 -6.07 17.15
CA PHE A 219 -3.56 -6.75 15.98
C PHE A 219 -5.09 -6.74 15.93
N ASP A 220 -5.78 -6.54 17.03
CA ASP A 220 -7.25 -6.41 17.05
C ASP A 220 -7.75 -5.13 16.36
N ALA A 221 -6.92 -4.08 16.32
CA ALA A 221 -7.23 -2.83 15.64
C ALA A 221 -6.93 -2.87 14.14
N VAL A 222 -5.97 -3.69 13.70
CA VAL A 222 -5.42 -3.67 12.34
C VAL A 222 -6.49 -3.70 11.24
N PRO A 223 -7.48 -4.63 11.24
CA PRO A 223 -8.49 -4.64 10.20
C PRO A 223 -9.34 -3.36 10.18
N GLY A 224 -9.71 -2.88 11.37
CA GLY A 224 -10.49 -1.65 11.51
C GLY A 224 -9.73 -0.41 11.03
N ILE A 225 -8.44 -0.31 11.36
CA ILE A 225 -7.56 0.79 10.92
C ILE A 225 -7.45 0.79 9.40
N ILE A 226 -7.09 -0.34 8.78
CA ILE A 226 -6.90 -0.42 7.33
C ILE A 226 -8.20 -0.06 6.58
N CYS A 227 -9.36 -0.42 7.11
CA CYS A 227 -10.66 -0.07 6.54
C CYS A 227 -11.02 1.42 6.68
N GLN A 228 -10.28 2.21 7.44
CA GLN A 228 -10.46 3.67 7.60
C GLN A 228 -9.34 4.49 6.94
N MET A 229 -8.40 3.90 6.24
CA MET A 229 -7.26 4.61 5.65
C MET A 229 -7.60 5.57 4.49
N ASP A 230 -8.86 5.66 4.09
CA ASP A 230 -9.31 6.70 3.15
C ASP A 230 -9.53 8.07 3.82
N ASP A 231 -9.37 8.16 5.13
CA ASP A 231 -9.61 9.39 5.89
C ASP A 231 -8.49 10.41 5.61
N ARG A 232 -8.86 11.52 4.94
CA ARG A 232 -7.97 12.61 4.56
C ARG A 232 -8.15 13.85 5.42
N ARG A 233 -8.85 13.73 6.55
CA ARG A 233 -9.04 14.87 7.46
C ARG A 233 -7.73 15.24 8.14
N GLU A 234 -7.60 16.54 8.46
CA GLU A 234 -6.46 17.04 9.22
C GLU A 234 -6.53 16.58 10.68
N LEU A 235 -5.35 16.45 11.29
CA LEU A 235 -5.19 16.06 12.69
C LEU A 235 -5.27 17.28 13.60
N ALA A 236 -5.77 17.08 14.82
CA ALA A 236 -5.68 18.08 15.88
C ALA A 236 -4.24 18.22 16.42
N LEU A 237 -3.47 17.14 16.42
CA LEU A 237 -2.05 17.11 16.83
C LEU A 237 -1.23 16.58 15.66
N LYS A 238 -0.24 17.37 15.21
CA LYS A 238 0.66 17.04 14.10
C LYS A 238 2.02 16.52 14.57
N GLN A 239 2.18 16.27 15.83
CA GLN A 239 3.35 15.64 16.43
C GLN A 239 2.88 14.49 17.31
N ILE A 240 3.33 13.28 17.01
CA ILE A 240 2.97 12.09 17.77
C ILE A 240 4.24 11.33 18.18
N SER A 241 4.15 10.60 19.28
CA SER A 241 5.21 9.72 19.75
C SER A 241 4.58 8.37 20.07
N LEU A 242 5.04 7.32 19.40
CA LEU A 242 4.61 5.95 19.59
C LEU A 242 5.74 5.15 20.22
N GLU A 243 5.39 4.18 21.09
CA GLU A 243 6.37 3.30 21.71
C GLU A 243 7.09 2.46 20.66
N ASN A 244 8.41 2.48 20.66
CA ASN A 244 9.19 1.67 19.73
C ASN A 244 9.30 0.24 20.22
N LYS A 245 8.61 -0.67 19.55
CA LYS A 245 8.56 -2.10 19.94
C LYS A 245 9.67 -2.94 19.33
N ASN A 246 10.53 -2.36 18.49
CA ASN A 246 11.70 -3.06 17.98
C ASN A 246 12.71 -3.26 19.14
N PRO A 247 13.06 -4.50 19.50
CA PRO A 247 14.01 -4.76 20.59
C PRO A 247 15.42 -4.22 20.33
N ASP A 248 15.77 -3.97 19.06
CA ASP A 248 17.06 -3.43 18.65
C ASP A 248 17.03 -1.89 18.50
N ALA A 249 15.90 -1.25 18.82
CA ALA A 249 15.78 0.19 18.74
C ALA A 249 16.61 0.86 19.83
N TRP A 250 17.34 1.88 19.44
CA TRP A 250 18.13 2.66 20.38
C TRP A 250 17.30 3.73 21.12
N GLU A 251 16.15 4.10 20.58
CA GLU A 251 15.19 5.04 21.17
C GLU A 251 13.92 4.32 21.62
N ALA A 252 13.42 4.67 22.82
CA ALA A 252 12.21 4.08 23.37
C ALA A 252 10.92 4.51 22.65
N TYR A 253 10.98 5.65 21.92
CA TYR A 253 9.87 6.21 21.20
C TYR A 253 10.28 6.59 19.78
N SER A 254 9.41 6.30 18.83
CA SER A 254 9.47 6.84 17.46
C SER A 254 8.64 8.12 17.40
N HIS A 255 9.19 9.16 16.79
CA HIS A 255 8.57 10.47 16.66
C HIS A 255 8.17 10.69 15.21
N TYR A 256 6.91 11.10 14.97
CA TYR A 256 6.35 11.31 13.66
C TYR A 256 5.67 12.68 13.58
N ASN A 257 5.60 13.23 12.36
CA ASN A 257 4.98 14.53 12.07
C ASN A 257 3.89 14.39 11.00
N PRO A 258 2.85 13.59 11.25
CA PRO A 258 1.77 13.35 10.30
C PRO A 258 0.99 14.63 10.00
N GLU A 259 0.49 14.76 8.77
CA GLU A 259 -0.36 15.86 8.35
C GLU A 259 -1.84 15.50 8.40
N LEU A 260 -2.18 14.28 7.97
CA LEU A 260 -3.54 13.75 7.84
C LEU A 260 -3.74 12.49 8.68
N VAL A 261 -5.00 12.12 8.89
CA VAL A 261 -5.37 10.89 9.61
C VAL A 261 -4.71 9.66 9.01
N VAL A 262 -4.71 9.52 7.70
CA VAL A 262 -4.09 8.37 7.02
C VAL A 262 -2.60 8.22 7.38
N ASP A 263 -1.88 9.31 7.58
CA ASP A 263 -0.45 9.30 7.91
C ASP A 263 -0.22 8.73 9.31
N VAL A 264 -1.07 9.12 10.29
CA VAL A 264 -1.06 8.53 11.64
C VAL A 264 -1.43 7.05 11.62
N LEU A 265 -2.42 6.68 10.82
CA LEU A 265 -2.86 5.29 10.73
C LEU A 265 -1.74 4.40 10.18
N ASP A 266 -0.96 4.91 9.22
CA ASP A 266 0.24 4.25 8.71
C ASP A 266 1.29 4.05 9.81
N ALA A 267 1.65 5.12 10.54
CA ALA A 267 2.59 5.05 11.66
C ALA A 267 2.18 4.02 12.73
N ILE A 268 0.89 3.98 13.09
CA ILE A 268 0.36 3.01 14.06
C ILE A 268 0.46 1.58 13.52
N LEU A 269 0.10 1.36 12.25
CA LEU A 269 0.20 0.05 11.62
C LEU A 269 1.64 -0.44 11.54
N ASP A 270 2.59 0.45 11.22
CA ASP A 270 4.02 0.13 11.23
C ASP A 270 4.49 -0.36 12.60
N GLN A 271 4.10 0.31 13.68
CA GLN A 271 4.45 -0.08 15.04
C GLN A 271 3.81 -1.41 15.46
N ILE A 272 2.59 -1.69 15.02
CA ILE A 272 1.89 -2.93 15.37
C ILE A 272 2.44 -4.13 14.58
N ILE A 273 2.70 -3.94 13.29
CA ILE A 273 2.97 -5.03 12.34
C ILE A 273 4.47 -5.19 12.07
N GLY A 274 5.25 -4.11 12.19
CA GLY A 274 6.68 -4.08 11.84
C GLY A 274 6.93 -4.15 10.33
N GLN A 275 5.99 -3.62 9.51
CA GLN A 275 6.10 -3.52 8.06
C GLN A 275 5.82 -2.08 7.64
N ASN A 276 6.64 -1.52 6.77
CA ASN A 276 6.41 -0.21 6.18
C ASN A 276 5.99 -0.33 4.70
N PHE A 277 4.99 0.45 4.28
CA PHE A 277 4.42 0.41 2.93
C PHE A 277 4.45 1.75 2.19
N GLY A 278 5.21 2.73 2.62
CA GLY A 278 5.27 3.95 1.82
C GLY A 278 5.83 5.18 2.49
N PHE A 279 6.18 5.11 3.77
CA PHE A 279 6.83 6.20 4.49
C PHE A 279 6.02 7.51 4.41
N ILE A 280 4.73 7.46 4.77
CA ILE A 280 3.85 8.62 4.85
C ILE A 280 3.62 9.11 6.28
N GLU A 281 4.23 8.49 7.26
CA GLU A 281 4.11 8.80 8.69
C GLU A 281 4.54 10.22 9.06
N ASP A 282 5.38 10.84 8.24
CA ASP A 282 5.76 12.26 8.32
C ASP A 282 5.08 13.13 7.24
N GLY A 283 3.97 12.64 6.70
CA GLY A 283 3.26 13.28 5.59
C GLY A 283 3.71 12.78 4.21
N GLY A 284 3.02 13.22 3.18
CA GLY A 284 3.34 12.82 1.81
C GLY A 284 2.38 13.37 0.76
N THR A 285 2.69 13.09 -0.51
CA THR A 285 1.78 13.41 -1.61
C THR A 285 0.55 12.49 -1.60
N GLU A 286 -0.54 12.91 -2.25
CA GLU A 286 -1.73 12.04 -2.35
C GLU A 286 -1.43 10.75 -3.12
N GLU A 287 -0.50 10.77 -4.05
CA GLU A 287 -0.06 9.56 -4.76
C GLU A 287 0.63 8.57 -3.82
N LYS A 288 1.54 9.05 -2.95
CA LYS A 288 2.17 8.22 -1.91
C LYS A 288 1.12 7.62 -0.98
N ARG A 289 0.19 8.45 -0.47
CA ARG A 289 -0.91 8.00 0.40
C ARG A 289 -1.76 6.93 -0.27
N ALA A 290 -2.15 7.14 -1.53
CA ALA A 290 -2.94 6.16 -2.29
C ALA A 290 -2.20 4.83 -2.49
N ASN A 291 -0.89 4.87 -2.76
CA ASN A 291 -0.06 3.67 -2.88
C ASN A 291 0.08 2.92 -1.55
N THR A 292 0.31 3.64 -0.45
CA THR A 292 0.37 3.09 0.91
C THR A 292 -0.94 2.43 1.31
N VAL A 293 -2.07 3.11 1.07
CA VAL A 293 -3.41 2.54 1.33
C VAL A 293 -3.63 1.26 0.54
N ARG A 294 -3.27 1.24 -0.75
CA ARG A 294 -3.38 0.03 -1.59
C ARG A 294 -2.53 -1.12 -1.04
N ALA A 295 -1.34 -0.82 -0.58
CA ALA A 295 -0.45 -1.83 -0.01
C ALA A 295 -1.00 -2.42 1.29
N TRP A 296 -1.50 -1.60 2.22
CA TRP A 296 -2.17 -2.06 3.43
C TRP A 296 -3.44 -2.87 3.14
N ARG A 297 -4.25 -2.46 2.16
CA ARG A 297 -5.42 -3.22 1.71
C ARG A 297 -5.04 -4.59 1.15
N THR A 298 -3.96 -4.64 0.36
CA THR A 298 -3.39 -5.92 -0.12
C THR A 298 -2.97 -6.81 1.05
N TYR A 299 -2.31 -6.24 2.05
CA TYR A 299 -1.89 -6.95 3.25
C TYR A 299 -3.10 -7.55 4.00
N LEU A 300 -4.13 -6.75 4.24
CA LEU A 300 -5.35 -7.23 4.91
C LEU A 300 -6.06 -8.31 4.10
N TRP A 301 -6.10 -8.16 2.77
CA TRP A 301 -6.71 -9.15 1.90
C TRP A 301 -6.01 -10.52 2.03
N HIS A 302 -4.68 -10.54 2.04
CA HIS A 302 -3.91 -11.77 2.26
C HIS A 302 -4.14 -12.34 3.66
N ALA A 303 -4.16 -11.51 4.70
CA ALA A 303 -4.48 -11.97 6.06
C ALA A 303 -5.86 -12.63 6.16
N ALA A 304 -6.83 -12.18 5.37
CA ALA A 304 -8.19 -12.72 5.34
C ALA A 304 -8.29 -14.02 4.51
N ASN A 305 -7.49 -14.19 3.47
CA ASN A 305 -7.68 -15.23 2.44
C ASN A 305 -6.60 -16.32 2.40
N ASP A 306 -5.37 -16.06 2.86
CA ASP A 306 -4.28 -17.05 2.79
C ASP A 306 -4.56 -18.34 3.58
N SER A 307 -5.47 -18.29 4.55
CA SER A 307 -5.96 -19.51 5.21
C SER A 307 -6.74 -20.45 4.29
N LEU A 308 -7.26 -19.93 3.16
CA LEU A 308 -8.06 -20.68 2.18
C LEU A 308 -7.17 -21.21 1.03
N GLU A 309 -6.24 -20.41 0.51
CA GLU A 309 -5.35 -20.82 -0.58
C GLU A 309 -4.36 -21.90 -0.13
N GLN A 310 -3.80 -21.81 1.08
CA GLN A 310 -2.92 -22.85 1.63
C GLN A 310 -3.65 -24.20 1.79
N LYS A 311 -4.94 -24.20 2.12
CA LYS A 311 -5.72 -25.44 2.18
C LYS A 311 -5.97 -26.04 0.80
N GLN A 312 -6.15 -25.23 -0.23
CA GLN A 312 -6.36 -25.73 -1.59
C GLN A 312 -5.08 -26.31 -2.19
N VAL A 313 -3.95 -25.62 -2.03
CA VAL A 313 -2.64 -26.11 -2.49
C VAL A 313 -2.25 -27.41 -1.75
N PHE A 314 -2.52 -27.53 -0.46
CA PHE A 314 -2.24 -28.75 0.31
C PHE A 314 -3.15 -29.90 -0.11
N GLN A 315 -4.41 -29.63 -0.46
CA GLN A 315 -5.34 -30.66 -0.97
C GLN A 315 -5.02 -31.10 -2.40
N GLU A 316 -4.52 -30.20 -3.25
CA GLU A 316 -4.09 -30.53 -4.61
C GLU A 316 -2.77 -31.31 -4.62
N THR A 317 -1.81 -30.97 -3.75
CA THR A 317 -0.56 -31.74 -3.60
C THR A 317 -0.79 -33.15 -3.01
N GLN A 318 -1.77 -33.33 -2.15
CA GLN A 318 -2.12 -34.66 -1.67
C GLN A 318 -2.85 -35.50 -2.74
N LYS A 319 -3.66 -34.90 -3.61
CA LYS A 319 -4.33 -35.57 -4.72
C LYS A 319 -3.41 -36.04 -5.86
N THR A 320 -2.23 -35.42 -5.97
CA THR A 320 -1.21 -35.78 -6.99
C THR A 320 -0.17 -36.78 -6.46
N ALA A 321 -0.24 -37.14 -5.17
CA ALA A 321 0.66 -38.10 -4.52
C ALA A 321 0.04 -39.49 -4.33
N ASP A 322 -1.25 -39.66 -4.60
CA ASP A 322 -1.99 -40.90 -4.70
C ASP A 322 -2.20 -41.29 -6.19
#